data_b8140c5d28b99235fab4c4c6039a20ea
#
_entry.id   b8140c5d28b99235fab4c4c6039a20ea
#
_cell.length_a   1.000
_cell.length_b   1.000
_cell.length_c   1.000
_cell.angle_alpha   90.00
_cell.angle_beta   90.00
_cell.angle_gamma   90.00
#
_symmetry.space_group_name_H-M   'P 1'
#
loop_
_entity.id
_entity.type
_entity.pdbx_description
1 polymer ?
#
loop_
_entity_poly.entity_id
_entity_poly.type
_entity_poly.pdbx_seq_one_letter_code
_entity_poly.pdbx_strand_id
1 'polypeptide(L)'
;MNNYPKLREIQLAVSKVTGVGMHELISNRKHARIYNARYMYYLMAAECTPKSFVQIGDAIYKDHTTVMAGKQKAKTKLGDLNWLTQLRQVCTELGLPLIA
;
A
#
# COMPACT_ATOMS: atom_id res chain seq x y z
N MET A 1 -16.40 2.42 -17.32
CA MET A 1 -15.89 1.17 -16.74
C MET A 1 -14.61 1.44 -15.97
N ASN A 2 -14.54 0.95 -14.75
CA ASN A 2 -13.41 1.24 -13.89
C ASN A 2 -12.27 0.26 -14.16
N ASN A 3 -11.09 0.79 -14.50
CA ASN A 3 -9.91 -0.01 -14.77
C ASN A 3 -8.88 0.09 -13.63
N TYR A 4 -9.38 0.31 -12.40
CA TYR A 4 -8.49 0.36 -11.24
C TYR A 4 -8.72 -0.85 -10.35
N PRO A 5 -7.68 -1.29 -9.61
CA PRO A 5 -7.82 -2.44 -8.72
C PRO A 5 -8.70 -2.12 -7.52
N LYS A 6 -9.28 -3.15 -6.93
CA LYS A 6 -9.99 -3.03 -5.66
C LYS A 6 -8.96 -2.89 -4.53
N LEU A 7 -9.35 -2.22 -3.45
CA LEU A 7 -8.46 -2.06 -2.30
C LEU A 7 -7.96 -3.41 -1.78
N ARG A 8 -8.83 -4.42 -1.72
CA ARG A 8 -8.43 -5.75 -1.29
C ARG A 8 -7.41 -6.39 -2.22
N GLU A 9 -7.52 -6.16 -3.52
CA GLU A 9 -6.54 -6.66 -4.48
C GLU A 9 -5.16 -6.04 -4.24
N ILE A 10 -5.12 -4.74 -3.93
CA ILE A 10 -3.87 -4.06 -3.59
C ILE A 10 -3.28 -4.66 -2.32
N GLN A 11 -4.10 -4.86 -1.28
CA GLN A 11 -3.67 -5.45 -0.02
C GLN A 11 -3.07 -6.85 -0.24
N LEU A 12 -3.74 -7.67 -1.04
CA LEU A 12 -3.27 -9.03 -1.33
C LEU A 12 -1.96 -9.02 -2.11
N ALA A 13 -1.81 -8.11 -3.07
CA ALA A 13 -0.57 -7.99 -3.83
C ALA A 13 0.58 -7.54 -2.92
N VAL A 14 0.35 -6.55 -2.06
CA VAL A 14 1.34 -6.10 -1.09
C VAL A 14 1.73 -7.23 -0.15
N SER A 15 0.75 -7.97 0.37
CA SER A 15 0.99 -9.12 1.23
C SER A 15 1.85 -10.18 0.55
N LYS A 16 1.53 -10.50 -0.70
CA LYS A 16 2.26 -11.51 -1.47
C LYS A 16 3.72 -11.10 -1.69
N VAL A 17 3.95 -9.85 -2.08
CA VAL A 17 5.29 -9.36 -2.41
C VAL A 17 6.16 -9.18 -1.17
N THR A 18 5.59 -8.62 -0.10
CA THR A 18 6.35 -8.29 1.11
C THR A 18 6.45 -9.43 2.12
N GLY A 19 5.57 -10.42 2.00
CA GLY A 19 5.47 -11.49 3.00
C GLY A 19 4.74 -11.06 4.28
N VAL A 20 4.22 -9.83 4.33
CA VAL A 20 3.43 -9.34 5.47
C VAL A 20 2.00 -9.81 5.31
N GLY A 21 1.49 -10.62 6.25
CA GLY A 21 0.14 -11.16 6.16
C GLY A 21 -0.93 -10.10 6.28
N MET A 22 -2.13 -10.42 5.77
CA MET A 22 -3.26 -9.51 5.86
C MET A 22 -3.59 -9.15 7.31
N HIS A 23 -3.52 -10.14 8.21
CA HIS A 23 -3.75 -9.89 9.64
C HIS A 23 -2.71 -8.96 10.25
N GLU A 24 -1.48 -8.96 9.73
CA GLU A 24 -0.44 -8.04 10.19
C GLU A 24 -0.69 -6.62 9.66
N LEU A 25 -1.13 -6.50 8.41
CA LEU A 25 -1.46 -5.19 7.84
C LEU A 25 -2.54 -4.47 8.64
N ILE A 26 -3.56 -5.21 9.08
CA ILE A 26 -4.68 -4.63 9.83
C ILE A 26 -4.41 -4.54 11.34
N SER A 27 -3.33 -5.13 11.83
CA SER A 27 -2.99 -5.14 13.25
C SER A 27 -2.50 -3.78 13.72
N ASN A 28 -2.27 -3.66 15.04
CA ASN A 28 -1.66 -2.47 15.63
C ASN A 28 -0.16 -2.64 15.85
N ARG A 29 0.44 -3.67 15.25
CA ARG A 29 1.88 -3.91 15.38
C ARG A 29 2.69 -2.80 14.73
N LYS A 30 3.83 -2.47 15.35
CA LYS A 30 4.67 -1.34 14.99
C LYS A 30 6.07 -1.78 14.53
N HIS A 31 6.15 -2.88 13.81
CA HIS A 31 7.41 -3.32 13.21
C HIS A 31 7.67 -2.60 11.89
N ALA A 32 8.93 -2.27 11.63
CA ALA A 32 9.32 -1.58 10.39
C ALA A 32 8.85 -2.34 9.14
N ARG A 33 8.95 -3.67 9.16
CA ARG A 33 8.52 -4.53 8.06
C ARG A 33 7.03 -4.31 7.73
N ILE A 34 6.21 -4.20 8.76
CA ILE A 34 4.76 -4.02 8.62
C ILE A 34 4.45 -2.59 8.17
N TYR A 35 5.11 -1.60 8.74
CA TYR A 35 4.95 -0.21 8.32
C TYR A 35 5.31 -0.02 6.85
N ASN A 36 6.42 -0.60 6.41
CA ASN A 36 6.85 -0.48 5.02
C ASN A 36 5.82 -1.06 4.06
N ALA A 37 5.17 -2.16 4.44
CA ALA A 37 4.09 -2.74 3.65
C ALA A 37 2.85 -1.85 3.64
N ARG A 38 2.47 -1.29 4.79
CA ARG A 38 1.33 -0.36 4.87
C ARG A 38 1.56 0.87 3.99
N TYR A 39 2.78 1.39 3.96
CA TYR A 39 3.11 2.55 3.12
C TYR A 39 2.91 2.22 1.64
N MET A 40 3.26 1.01 1.21
CA MET A 40 3.00 0.57 -0.17
C MET A 40 1.51 0.57 -0.47
N TYR A 41 0.71 0.03 0.44
CA TYR A 41 -0.73 0.00 0.28
C TYR A 41 -1.30 1.41 0.17
N TYR A 42 -0.91 2.32 1.08
CA TYR A 42 -1.41 3.69 1.06
C TYR A 42 -1.07 4.41 -0.24
N LEU A 43 0.19 4.28 -0.68
CA LEU A 43 0.62 4.93 -1.92
C LEU A 43 -0.11 4.36 -3.13
N MET A 44 -0.16 3.04 -3.24
CA MET A 44 -0.83 2.38 -4.37
C MET A 44 -2.32 2.71 -4.41
N ALA A 45 -2.99 2.64 -3.26
CA ALA A 45 -4.41 2.94 -3.19
C ALA A 45 -4.70 4.39 -3.56
N ALA A 46 -3.89 5.32 -3.07
CA ALA A 46 -4.08 6.74 -3.35
C ALA A 46 -3.80 7.09 -4.82
N GLU A 47 -2.78 6.47 -5.42
CA GLU A 47 -2.38 6.80 -6.80
C GLU A 47 -3.18 6.03 -7.85
N CYS A 48 -3.65 4.83 -7.53
CA CYS A 48 -4.23 3.91 -8.51
C CYS A 48 -5.75 3.76 -8.39
N THR A 49 -6.38 4.39 -7.40
CA THR A 49 -7.84 4.32 -7.23
C THR A 49 -8.40 5.70 -6.93
N PRO A 50 -9.72 5.93 -7.17
CA PRO A 50 -10.37 7.18 -6.77
C PRO A 50 -10.87 7.15 -5.32
N LYS A 51 -10.48 6.16 -4.53
CA LYS A 51 -10.93 6.03 -3.15
C LYS A 51 -10.38 7.15 -2.28
N SER A 52 -11.19 7.61 -1.33
CA SER A 52 -10.78 8.63 -0.35
C SER A 52 -9.81 8.03 0.68
N PHE A 53 -9.08 8.90 1.37
CA PHE A 53 -8.22 8.45 2.46
C PHE A 53 -9.02 7.74 3.56
N VAL A 54 -10.26 8.16 3.79
CA VAL A 54 -11.15 7.49 4.75
C VAL A 54 -11.43 6.05 4.31
N GLN A 55 -11.80 5.87 3.04
CA GLN A 55 -12.08 4.53 2.50
C GLN A 55 -10.84 3.64 2.52
N ILE A 56 -9.69 4.21 2.13
CA ILE A 56 -8.42 3.47 2.12
C ILE A 56 -8.06 3.00 3.53
N GLY A 57 -8.22 3.89 4.52
CA GLY A 57 -7.93 3.55 5.91
C GLY A 57 -8.90 2.54 6.48
N ASP A 58 -10.20 2.76 6.27
CA ASP A 58 -11.24 1.87 6.80
C ASP A 58 -11.05 0.42 6.36
N ALA A 59 -10.53 0.20 5.16
CA ALA A 59 -10.33 -1.14 4.62
C ALA A 59 -9.30 -1.96 5.44
N ILE A 60 -8.42 -1.29 6.19
CA ILE A 60 -7.45 -1.96 7.08
C ILE A 60 -7.53 -1.43 8.52
N TYR A 61 -8.68 -0.87 8.90
CA TYR A 61 -8.97 -0.38 10.25
C TYR A 61 -7.99 0.69 10.72
N LYS A 62 -7.63 1.62 9.82
CA LYS A 62 -6.74 2.74 10.12
C LYS A 62 -7.46 4.06 9.86
N ASP A 63 -7.08 5.09 10.63
CA ASP A 63 -7.62 6.43 10.47
C ASP A 63 -7.10 7.10 9.19
N HIS A 64 -7.89 8.01 8.62
CA HIS A 64 -7.51 8.71 7.39
C HIS A 64 -6.23 9.53 7.55
N THR A 65 -5.99 10.08 8.75
CA THR A 65 -4.75 10.84 9.01
C THR A 65 -3.53 9.94 8.97
N THR A 66 -3.67 8.67 9.41
CA THR A 66 -2.63 7.67 9.31
C THR A 66 -2.32 7.36 7.84
N VAL A 67 -3.36 7.28 6.99
CA VAL A 67 -3.19 7.05 5.56
C VAL A 67 -2.44 8.22 4.91
N MET A 68 -2.83 9.44 5.23
CA MET A 68 -2.19 10.64 4.66
C MET A 68 -0.72 10.70 5.05
N ALA A 69 -0.41 10.50 6.34
CA ALA A 69 0.97 10.47 6.81
C ALA A 69 1.76 9.33 6.18
N GLY A 70 1.14 8.15 6.05
CA GLY A 70 1.77 6.99 5.44
C GLY A 70 2.07 7.19 3.96
N LYS A 71 1.18 7.86 3.23
CA LYS A 71 1.43 8.22 1.84
C LYS A 71 2.65 9.12 1.71
N GLN A 72 2.80 10.11 2.60
CA GLN A 72 3.96 10.99 2.59
C GLN A 72 5.24 10.21 2.90
N LYS A 73 5.20 9.31 3.87
CA LYS A 73 6.33 8.44 4.18
C LYS A 73 6.69 7.55 2.99
N ALA A 74 5.69 7.02 2.29
CA ALA A 74 5.91 6.20 1.11
C ALA A 74 6.70 6.96 0.05
N LYS A 75 6.40 8.24 -0.14
CA LYS A 75 7.12 9.07 -1.12
C LYS A 75 8.61 9.18 -0.76
N THR A 76 8.95 9.25 0.51
CA THR A 76 10.36 9.26 0.92
C THR A 76 11.02 7.90 0.72
N LYS A 77 10.24 6.82 0.76
CA LYS A 77 10.75 5.46 0.55
C LYS A 77 11.09 5.16 -0.91
N LEU A 78 10.63 5.97 -1.85
CA LEU A 78 10.97 5.78 -3.27
C LEU A 78 12.48 5.84 -3.51
N GLY A 79 13.24 6.46 -2.61
CA GLY A 79 14.70 6.46 -2.67
C GLY A 79 15.36 5.20 -2.11
N ASP A 80 14.60 4.33 -1.46
CA ASP A 80 15.10 3.05 -0.94
C ASP A 80 14.93 1.98 -2.02
N LEU A 81 16.04 1.48 -2.54
CA LEU A 81 16.02 0.57 -3.67
C LEU A 81 15.25 -0.73 -3.37
N ASN A 82 15.41 -1.29 -2.18
CA ASN A 82 14.70 -2.50 -1.81
C ASN A 82 13.20 -2.28 -1.75
N TRP A 83 12.77 -1.20 -1.14
CA TRP A 83 11.35 -0.85 -1.04
C TRP A 83 10.77 -0.59 -2.44
N LEU A 84 11.49 0.16 -3.27
CA LEU A 84 11.07 0.48 -4.62
C LEU A 84 10.94 -0.78 -5.48
N THR A 85 11.88 -1.72 -5.35
CA THR A 85 11.83 -3.00 -6.07
C THR A 85 10.56 -3.76 -5.71
N GLN A 86 10.22 -3.83 -4.43
CA GLN A 86 8.98 -4.48 -3.99
C GLN A 86 7.75 -3.75 -4.51
N LEU A 87 7.76 -2.42 -4.48
CA LEU A 87 6.65 -1.63 -5.01
C LEU A 87 6.42 -1.94 -6.50
N ARG A 88 7.49 -2.04 -7.28
CA ARG A 88 7.40 -2.42 -8.69
C ARG A 88 6.83 -3.81 -8.88
N GLN A 89 7.19 -4.75 -8.00
CA GLN A 89 6.62 -6.09 -8.02
C GLN A 89 5.13 -6.09 -7.72
N VAL A 90 4.68 -5.23 -6.80
CA VAL A 90 3.26 -5.05 -6.52
C VAL A 90 2.53 -4.54 -7.76
N CYS A 91 3.12 -3.56 -8.45
CA CYS A 91 2.55 -3.05 -9.69
C CYS A 91 2.41 -4.17 -10.73
N THR A 92 3.45 -4.98 -10.88
CA THR A 92 3.44 -6.12 -11.81
C THR A 92 2.33 -7.12 -11.45
N GLU A 93 2.17 -7.44 -10.18
CA GLU A 93 1.12 -8.34 -9.71
C GLU A 93 -0.27 -7.82 -10.06
N LEU A 94 -0.45 -6.52 -10.04
CA LEU A 94 -1.74 -5.88 -10.33
C LEU A 94 -1.93 -5.55 -11.82
N GLY A 95 -0.92 -5.80 -12.64
CA GLY A 95 -0.98 -5.46 -14.06
C GLY A 95 -1.01 -3.96 -14.31
N LEU A 96 -0.43 -3.17 -13.41
CA LEU A 96 -0.41 -1.72 -13.49
C LEU A 96 0.93 -1.19 -13.97
N PRO A 97 0.96 0.02 -14.58
CA PRO A 97 2.24 0.66 -14.90
C PRO A 97 3.02 0.97 -13.62
N LEU A 98 4.34 1.09 -13.75
CA LEU A 98 5.20 1.44 -12.62
C LEU A 98 4.89 2.87 -12.15
N ILE A 99 4.83 3.03 -10.82
CA ILE A 99 4.50 4.32 -10.20
C ILE A 99 5.70 5.25 -10.17
N ALA A 100 6.88 4.73 -9.97
CA ALA A 100 8.07 5.55 -9.75
C ALA A 100 8.64 6.11 -11.04
#